data_f226c06b7922b8ca486801ee6460cc08
#
_entry.id   f226c06b7922b8ca486801ee6460cc08
#
_cell.length_a   1.000
_cell.length_b   1.000
_cell.length_c   1.000
_cell.angle_alpha   90.00
_cell.angle_beta   90.00
_cell.angle_gamma   90.00
#
_symmetry.space_group_name_H-M   'P 1'
#
loop_
_entity.id
_entity.type
_entity.pdbx_description
1 polymer ?
#
loop_
_entity_poly.entity_id
_entity_poly.type
_entity_poly.pdbx_seq_one_letter_code
_entity_poly.pdbx_strand_id
1 'polypeptide(L)'
;MIEELIKKVFTTQVKAKLFHWKTGSYAQHMAAGEFYDAVDGPLDDLVEDYQAAFTKVDSIKIEEFETEDDILSLLKKDVVWISKNRSRICEDVSSLENIIDELSNVYLKTIYKLENLS
;
A
#
# COMPACT_ATOMS: atom_id res chain seq x y z
N MET A 1 -5.17 -3.04 -14.30
CA MET A 1 -3.91 -3.18 -13.53
C MET A 1 -3.85 -2.21 -12.35
N ILE A 2 -4.17 -0.93 -12.58
CA ILE A 2 -4.19 0.03 -11.46
C ILE A 2 -5.29 -0.31 -10.45
N GLU A 3 -6.42 -0.85 -10.89
CA GLU A 3 -7.52 -1.25 -10.01
C GLU A 3 -7.07 -2.36 -9.05
N GLU A 4 -6.22 -3.27 -9.51
CA GLU A 4 -5.65 -4.31 -8.66
C GLU A 4 -4.75 -3.73 -7.59
N LEU A 5 -3.96 -2.71 -7.93
CA LEU A 5 -3.13 -1.98 -6.97
C LEU A 5 -3.99 -1.30 -5.90
N ILE A 6 -5.02 -0.57 -6.32
CA ILE A 6 -5.92 0.14 -5.40
C ILE A 6 -6.55 -0.83 -4.41
N LYS A 7 -7.09 -1.94 -4.93
CA LYS A 7 -7.70 -2.97 -4.09
C LYS A 7 -6.70 -3.55 -3.09
N LYS A 8 -5.49 -3.82 -3.55
CA LYS A 8 -4.42 -4.36 -2.70
C LYS A 8 -4.05 -3.41 -1.58
N VAL A 9 -3.84 -2.14 -1.90
CA VAL A 9 -3.47 -1.13 -0.90
C VAL A 9 -4.61 -0.91 0.09
N PHE A 10 -5.85 -0.83 -0.35
CA PHE A 10 -7.00 -0.69 0.54
C PHE A 10 -7.12 -1.86 1.50
N THR A 11 -6.96 -3.09 0.99
CA THR A 11 -7.02 -4.29 1.81
C THR A 11 -5.92 -4.26 2.88
N THR A 12 -4.70 -3.95 2.49
CA THR A 12 -3.56 -3.88 3.41
C THR A 12 -3.72 -2.73 4.41
N GLN A 13 -4.24 -1.59 3.97
CA GLN A 13 -4.50 -0.44 4.83
C GLN A 13 -5.48 -0.81 5.96
N VAL A 14 -6.58 -1.46 5.62
CA VAL A 14 -7.57 -1.88 6.63
C VAL A 14 -6.98 -2.95 7.54
N LYS A 15 -6.27 -3.92 7.00
CA LYS A 15 -5.61 -4.96 7.81
C LYS A 15 -4.57 -4.37 8.76
N ALA A 16 -3.82 -3.37 8.31
CA ALA A 16 -2.87 -2.66 9.17
C ALA A 16 -3.58 -1.92 10.30
N LYS A 17 -4.74 -1.33 10.02
CA LYS A 17 -5.54 -0.66 11.04
C LYS A 17 -6.05 -1.64 12.11
N LEU A 18 -6.56 -2.79 11.67
CA LEU A 18 -7.01 -3.83 12.60
C LEU A 18 -5.84 -4.38 13.43
N PHE A 19 -4.69 -4.60 12.80
CA PHE A 19 -3.48 -5.03 13.48
C PHE A 19 -3.02 -3.99 14.52
N HIS A 20 -3.06 -2.72 14.16
CA HIS A 20 -2.73 -1.59 15.03
C HIS A 20 -3.54 -1.63 16.33
N TRP A 21 -4.81 -1.97 16.26
CA TRP A 21 -5.66 -2.08 17.45
C TRP A 21 -5.37 -3.32 18.29
N LYS A 22 -4.99 -4.44 17.65
CA LYS A 22 -4.86 -5.74 18.33
C LYS A 22 -3.49 -5.99 18.93
N THR A 23 -2.43 -5.40 18.38
CA THR A 23 -1.07 -5.71 18.83
C THR A 23 -0.82 -5.25 20.27
N GLY A 24 -0.06 -6.05 21.03
CA GLY A 24 0.41 -5.67 22.35
C GLY A 24 1.73 -4.93 22.34
N SER A 25 2.35 -4.76 21.17
CA SER A 25 3.64 -4.09 21.03
C SER A 25 3.42 -2.62 20.66
N TYR A 26 3.97 -1.70 21.45
CA TYR A 26 3.90 -0.28 21.17
C TYR A 26 4.55 0.06 19.82
N ALA A 27 5.72 -0.53 19.53
CA ALA A 27 6.41 -0.29 18.28
C ALA A 27 5.60 -0.74 17.08
N GLN A 28 4.95 -1.91 17.14
CA GLN A 28 4.08 -2.41 16.09
C GLN A 28 2.84 -1.54 15.92
N HIS A 29 2.26 -1.10 17.03
CA HIS A 29 1.10 -0.20 17.02
C HIS A 29 1.43 1.10 16.27
N MET A 30 2.57 1.71 16.59
CA MET A 30 3.00 2.94 15.96
C MET A 30 3.33 2.73 14.47
N ALA A 31 4.06 1.66 14.14
CA ALA A 31 4.45 1.41 12.76
C ALA A 31 3.22 1.16 11.86
N ALA A 32 2.28 0.35 12.32
CA ALA A 32 1.06 0.08 11.56
C ALA A 32 0.19 1.34 11.42
N GLY A 33 0.12 2.16 12.47
CA GLY A 33 -0.62 3.42 12.44
C GLY A 33 -0.06 4.40 11.43
N GLU A 34 1.25 4.58 11.40
CA GLU A 34 1.92 5.44 10.43
C GLU A 34 1.71 4.93 9.01
N PHE A 35 1.70 3.60 8.81
CA PHE A 35 1.48 3.02 7.49
C PHE A 35 0.12 3.37 6.93
N TYR A 36 -0.95 3.09 7.67
CA TYR A 36 -2.29 3.29 7.10
C TYR A 36 -2.64 4.76 6.88
N ASP A 37 -2.01 5.66 7.63
CA ASP A 37 -2.14 7.09 7.37
C ASP A 37 -1.32 7.54 6.16
N ALA A 38 -0.10 7.02 6.02
CA ALA A 38 0.86 7.49 5.03
C ALA A 38 0.57 7.00 3.60
N VAL A 39 -0.18 5.91 3.42
CA VAL A 39 -0.45 5.39 2.08
C VAL A 39 -1.46 6.24 1.30
N ASP A 40 -2.29 7.03 1.98
CA ASP A 40 -3.36 7.80 1.33
C ASP A 40 -2.81 8.82 0.32
N GLY A 41 -1.81 9.61 0.73
CA GLY A 41 -1.26 10.65 -0.13
C GLY A 41 -0.71 10.13 -1.45
N PRO A 42 0.27 9.23 -1.43
CA PRO A 42 0.83 8.68 -2.66
C PRO A 42 -0.19 7.94 -3.52
N LEU A 43 -1.13 7.22 -2.91
CA LEU A 43 -2.15 6.51 -3.67
C LEU A 43 -3.09 7.49 -4.37
N ASP A 44 -3.56 8.53 -3.67
CA ASP A 44 -4.41 9.56 -4.26
C ASP A 44 -3.71 10.24 -5.43
N ASP A 45 -2.46 10.64 -5.25
CA ASP A 45 -1.67 11.30 -6.29
C ASP A 45 -1.51 10.40 -7.52
N LEU A 46 -1.21 9.13 -7.29
CA LEU A 46 -1.04 8.17 -8.38
C LEU A 46 -2.34 7.99 -9.17
N VAL A 47 -3.46 7.79 -8.48
CA VAL A 47 -4.75 7.54 -9.13
C VAL A 47 -5.22 8.77 -9.90
N GLU A 48 -5.12 9.95 -9.31
CA GLU A 48 -5.54 11.18 -9.95
C GLU A 48 -4.69 11.48 -11.18
N ASP A 49 -3.37 11.34 -11.08
CA ASP A 49 -2.47 11.58 -12.22
C ASP A 49 -2.64 10.52 -13.30
N TYR A 50 -2.88 9.27 -12.92
CA TYR A 50 -3.20 8.20 -13.88
C TYR A 50 -4.47 8.55 -14.66
N GLN A 51 -5.52 8.99 -13.96
CA GLN A 51 -6.79 9.36 -14.61
C GLN A 51 -6.63 10.56 -15.52
N ALA A 52 -5.76 11.51 -15.16
CA ALA A 52 -5.45 12.65 -16.01
C ALA A 52 -4.70 12.23 -17.28
N ALA A 53 -3.78 11.25 -17.15
CA ALA A 53 -2.97 10.79 -18.28
C ALA A 53 -3.74 9.85 -19.23
N PHE A 54 -4.66 9.07 -18.70
CA PHE A 54 -5.34 8.01 -19.47
C PHE A 54 -6.85 8.12 -19.39
N THR A 55 -7.46 7.48 -18.41
CA THR A 55 -8.91 7.46 -18.23
C THR A 55 -9.23 7.18 -16.78
N LYS A 56 -10.46 7.42 -16.39
CA LYS A 56 -10.91 7.11 -15.02
C LYS A 56 -10.79 5.62 -14.75
N VAL A 57 -10.42 5.28 -13.51
CA VAL A 57 -10.31 3.89 -13.08
C VAL A 57 -11.68 3.22 -13.18
N ASP A 58 -11.64 1.93 -13.46
CA ASP A 58 -12.84 1.10 -13.59
C ASP A 58 -13.39 0.73 -12.21
N SER A 59 -14.53 0.05 -12.20
CA SER A 59 -15.13 -0.41 -10.95
C SER A 59 -14.20 -1.33 -10.19
N ILE A 60 -14.17 -1.15 -8.87
CA ILE A 60 -13.34 -1.95 -7.97
C ILE A 60 -14.26 -2.69 -7.01
N LYS A 61 -14.16 -4.01 -7.00
CA LYS A 61 -14.93 -4.83 -6.08
C LYS A 61 -14.22 -4.89 -4.73
N ILE A 62 -14.92 -4.45 -3.69
CA ILE A 62 -14.45 -4.58 -2.31
C ILE A 62 -14.86 -5.94 -1.80
N GLU A 63 -13.90 -6.79 -1.49
CA GLU A 63 -14.16 -8.14 -1.02
C GLU A 63 -14.05 -8.21 0.51
N GLU A 64 -14.70 -9.23 1.10
CA GLU A 64 -14.53 -9.51 2.52
C GLU A 64 -13.10 -9.96 2.79
N PHE A 65 -12.60 -9.64 3.96
CA PHE A 65 -11.27 -10.05 4.39
C PHE A 65 -11.26 -10.26 5.89
N GLU A 66 -10.30 -11.08 6.33
CA GLU A 66 -10.10 -11.35 7.76
C GLU A 66 -8.94 -10.50 8.30
N THR A 67 -8.87 -10.41 9.63
CA THR A 67 -7.72 -9.78 10.28
C THR A 67 -6.45 -10.53 9.92
N GLU A 68 -5.33 -9.79 9.84
CA GLU A 68 -4.04 -10.34 9.51
C GLU A 68 -3.11 -10.22 10.73
N ASP A 69 -2.66 -11.36 11.25
CA ASP A 69 -1.74 -11.36 12.38
C ASP A 69 -0.28 -11.17 11.92
N ASP A 70 0.04 -11.56 10.70
CA ASP A 70 1.37 -11.38 10.12
C ASP A 70 1.37 -10.25 9.10
N ILE A 71 1.23 -9.03 9.60
CA ILE A 71 1.19 -7.83 8.76
C ILE A 71 2.52 -7.63 8.02
N LEU A 72 3.64 -8.00 8.64
CA LEU A 72 4.96 -7.87 8.01
C LEU A 72 5.05 -8.70 6.72
N SER A 73 4.60 -9.94 6.77
CA SER A 73 4.58 -10.81 5.58
C SER A 73 3.70 -10.24 4.48
N LEU A 74 2.54 -9.69 4.84
CA LEU A 74 1.63 -9.07 3.89
C LEU A 74 2.28 -7.86 3.20
N LEU A 75 2.92 -6.98 3.98
CA LEU A 75 3.61 -5.81 3.43
C LEU A 75 4.71 -6.21 2.46
N LYS A 76 5.47 -7.24 2.80
CA LYS A 76 6.53 -7.75 1.93
C LYS A 76 5.99 -8.30 0.62
N LYS A 77 4.87 -9.03 0.67
CA LYS A 77 4.21 -9.54 -0.53
C LYS A 77 3.73 -8.41 -1.43
N ASP A 78 3.12 -7.40 -0.82
CA ASP A 78 2.62 -6.25 -1.57
C ASP A 78 3.75 -5.50 -2.28
N VAL A 79 4.86 -5.24 -1.59
CA VAL A 79 5.96 -4.48 -2.18
C VAL A 79 6.63 -5.25 -3.33
N VAL A 80 6.70 -6.57 -3.24
CA VAL A 80 7.20 -7.41 -4.33
C VAL A 80 6.26 -7.31 -5.54
N TRP A 81 4.95 -7.41 -5.30
CA TRP A 81 3.95 -7.31 -6.36
C TRP A 81 4.00 -5.94 -7.04
N ILE A 82 4.08 -4.86 -6.26
CA ILE A 82 4.17 -3.49 -6.78
C ILE A 82 5.42 -3.36 -7.66
N SER A 83 6.56 -3.84 -7.17
CA SER A 83 7.83 -3.78 -7.92
C SER A 83 7.73 -4.50 -9.26
N LYS A 84 7.14 -5.69 -9.26
CA LYS A 84 6.99 -6.49 -10.48
C LYS A 84 6.06 -5.86 -11.50
N ASN A 85 5.06 -5.12 -11.05
CA ASN A 85 4.01 -4.58 -11.92
C ASN A 85 4.13 -3.06 -12.14
N ARG A 86 5.15 -2.44 -11.60
CA ARG A 86 5.37 -0.99 -11.61
C ARG A 86 5.22 -0.38 -13.01
N SER A 87 5.96 -0.89 -13.97
CA SER A 87 5.94 -0.37 -15.34
C SER A 87 4.59 -0.58 -16.02
N ARG A 88 3.96 -1.72 -15.78
CA ARG A 88 2.65 -2.02 -16.36
C ARG A 88 1.54 -1.15 -15.77
N ILE A 89 1.55 -0.95 -14.45
CA ILE A 89 0.58 -0.08 -13.78
C ILE A 89 0.68 1.33 -14.33
N CYS A 90 1.90 1.83 -14.47
CA CYS A 90 2.17 3.21 -14.87
C CYS A 90 2.28 3.37 -16.40
N GLU A 91 2.15 2.28 -17.15
CA GLU A 91 2.27 2.27 -18.62
C GLU A 91 3.53 2.98 -19.09
N ASP A 92 4.63 2.74 -18.40
CA ASP A 92 5.98 3.28 -18.66
C ASP A 92 6.07 4.82 -18.59
N VAL A 93 5.08 5.48 -17.98
CA VAL A 93 5.13 6.92 -17.75
C VAL A 93 5.97 7.22 -16.52
N SER A 94 7.12 7.86 -16.71
CA SER A 94 8.09 8.07 -15.63
C SER A 94 7.56 8.92 -14.47
N SER A 95 6.72 9.92 -14.75
CA SER A 95 6.12 10.73 -13.68
C SER A 95 5.19 9.92 -12.79
N LEU A 96 4.47 8.94 -13.35
CA LEU A 96 3.64 8.02 -12.56
C LEU A 96 4.50 7.03 -11.79
N GLU A 97 5.58 6.54 -12.40
CA GLU A 97 6.52 5.65 -11.73
C GLU A 97 7.16 6.30 -10.51
N ASN A 98 7.46 7.59 -10.60
CA ASN A 98 7.99 8.33 -9.45
C ASN A 98 6.99 8.38 -8.29
N ILE A 99 5.71 8.50 -8.58
CA ILE A 99 4.67 8.54 -7.55
C ILE A 99 4.47 7.15 -6.91
N ILE A 100 4.43 6.10 -7.73
CA ILE A 100 4.31 4.74 -7.18
C ILE A 100 5.52 4.38 -6.32
N ASP A 101 6.69 4.93 -6.63
CA ASP A 101 7.89 4.75 -5.81
C ASP A 101 7.72 5.37 -4.42
N GLU A 102 7.01 6.47 -4.31
CA GLU A 102 6.68 7.07 -3.00
C GLU A 102 5.78 6.14 -2.19
N LEU A 103 4.80 5.51 -2.84
CA LEU A 103 3.96 4.51 -2.18
C LEU A 103 4.81 3.32 -1.70
N SER A 104 5.71 2.81 -2.54
CA SER A 104 6.62 1.73 -2.17
C SER A 104 7.51 2.12 -0.99
N ASN A 105 7.93 3.37 -0.90
CA ASN A 105 8.71 3.86 0.23
C ASN A 105 7.95 3.79 1.54
N VAL A 106 6.65 4.07 1.55
CA VAL A 106 5.81 3.91 2.75
C VAL A 106 5.86 2.46 3.23
N TYR A 107 5.70 1.52 2.31
CA TYR A 107 5.80 0.09 2.61
C TYR A 107 7.18 -0.28 3.19
N LEU A 108 8.24 0.17 2.54
CA LEU A 108 9.60 -0.17 2.94
C LEU A 108 9.95 0.40 4.31
N LYS A 109 9.54 1.62 4.61
CA LYS A 109 9.76 2.22 5.93
C LYS A 109 9.03 1.46 7.03
N THR A 110 7.80 1.02 6.75
CA THR A 110 7.01 0.25 7.71
C THR A 110 7.63 -1.13 7.92
N ILE A 111 8.06 -1.79 6.85
CA ILE A 111 8.76 -3.07 6.94
C ILE A 111 10.01 -2.93 7.82
N TYR A 112 10.81 -1.89 7.58
CA TYR A 112 12.00 -1.62 8.39
C TYR A 112 11.65 -1.52 9.88
N LYS A 113 10.62 -0.75 10.22
CA LYS A 113 10.22 -0.55 11.62
C LYS A 113 9.74 -1.84 12.26
N LEU A 114 8.93 -2.62 11.53
CA LEU A 114 8.41 -3.89 12.05
C LEU A 114 9.50 -4.94 12.23
N GLU A 115 10.54 -4.92 11.41
CA GLU A 115 11.65 -5.87 11.52
C GLU A 115 12.68 -5.49 12.58
N ASN A 116 12.86 -4.21 12.85
CA ASN A 116 14.01 -3.74 13.63
C ASN A 116 13.65 -3.04 14.95
N LEU A 117 12.42 -2.58 15.12
CA LEU A 117 12.01 -1.85 16.33
C LEU A 117 11.03 -2.68 17.14
N SER A 118 11.22 -2.72 18.44
CA SER A 118 10.38 -3.51 19.34
C SER A 118 9.74 -2.68 20.45
#